data_51ff76f2eabbd65836465d06dd5d3338
#
_entry.id   51ff76f2eabbd65836465d06dd5d3338
#
_cell.length_a   1.000
_cell.length_b   1.000
_cell.length_c   1.000
_cell.angle_alpha   90.00
_cell.angle_beta   90.00
_cell.angle_gamma   90.00
#
_symmetry.space_group_name_H-M   'P 1'
#
loop_
_entity.id
_entity.type
_entity.pdbx_description
1 polymer ?
#
loop_
_entity_poly.entity_id
_entity_poly.type
_entity_poly.pdbx_seq_one_letter_code
_entity_poly.pdbx_strand_id
1 'polypeptide(L)'
;MSDLSQRGLYERVAICVCGEFGRTPRINPQAGRDHWGEAGFCLLGGGGLNTGLAVGSTTSKGERPKDRPVRPEDMLATLYHVLGIDTTRTFTDRSGRPHPILNGGEPIAELV
;
A
#
# COMPACT_ATOMS: atom_id res chain seq x y z
N MET A 1 3.60 -15.87 -6.26
CA MET A 1 2.39 -15.75 -7.10
C MET A 1 2.11 -17.02 -7.91
N SER A 2 3.08 -17.59 -8.60
CA SER A 2 2.87 -18.81 -9.41
C SER A 2 2.25 -20.00 -8.65
N ASP A 3 2.67 -20.25 -7.42
CA ASP A 3 2.12 -21.32 -6.58
C ASP A 3 0.62 -21.09 -6.29
N LEU A 4 0.22 -19.85 -5.94
CA LEU A 4 -1.19 -19.53 -5.70
C LEU A 4 -2.04 -19.69 -6.96
N SER A 5 -1.50 -19.28 -8.12
CA SER A 5 -2.20 -19.46 -9.40
C SER A 5 -2.37 -20.93 -9.74
N GLN A 6 -1.33 -21.76 -9.57
CA GLN A 6 -1.39 -23.21 -9.81
C GLN A 6 -2.39 -23.91 -8.89
N ARG A 7 -2.58 -23.41 -7.68
CA ARG A 7 -3.55 -23.94 -6.70
C ARG A 7 -4.96 -23.34 -6.85
N GLY A 8 -5.18 -22.43 -7.77
CA GLY A 8 -6.47 -21.74 -7.93
C GLY A 8 -6.83 -20.82 -6.76
N LEU A 9 -5.83 -20.34 -6.02
CA LEU A 9 -6.02 -19.50 -4.83
C LEU A 9 -5.75 -18.01 -5.07
N TYR A 10 -5.24 -17.64 -6.23
CA TYR A 10 -4.78 -16.27 -6.51
C TYR A 10 -5.89 -15.22 -6.30
N GLU A 11 -7.11 -15.52 -6.74
CA GLU A 11 -8.26 -14.63 -6.57
C GLU A 11 -8.78 -14.52 -5.13
N ARG A 12 -8.36 -15.43 -4.26
CA ARG A 12 -8.83 -15.52 -2.87
C ARG A 12 -7.80 -15.04 -1.85
N VAL A 13 -6.58 -14.75 -2.29
CA VAL A 13 -5.47 -14.37 -1.42
C VAL A 13 -4.88 -13.05 -1.91
N ALA A 14 -5.13 -11.99 -1.17
CA ALA A 14 -4.46 -10.71 -1.42
C ALA A 14 -3.01 -10.78 -0.92
N ILE A 15 -2.10 -10.33 -1.75
CA ILE A 15 -0.67 -10.25 -1.45
C ILE A 15 -0.30 -8.76 -1.37
N CYS A 16 0.32 -8.38 -0.26
CA CYS A 16 0.91 -7.05 -0.08
C CYS A 16 2.38 -7.21 0.28
N VAL A 17 3.27 -6.60 -0.50
CA VAL A 17 4.70 -6.53 -0.22
C VAL A 17 5.10 -5.07 -0.14
N CYS A 18 5.50 -4.62 1.02
CA CYS A 18 5.93 -3.24 1.26
C CYS A 18 7.05 -3.19 2.31
N GLY A 19 7.77 -2.07 2.34
CA GLY A 19 8.65 -1.70 3.44
C GLY A 19 7.99 -0.62 4.30
N GLU A 20 8.56 -0.34 5.46
CA GLU A 20 8.14 0.75 6.36
C GLU A 20 8.44 2.12 5.73
N PHE A 21 9.53 2.20 4.99
CA PHE A 21 10.03 3.40 4.32
C PHE A 21 10.80 3.00 3.05
N GLY A 22 11.03 3.98 2.18
CA GLY A 22 11.90 3.82 1.03
C GLY A 22 13.38 3.92 1.38
N ARG A 23 14.21 4.00 0.35
CA ARG A 23 15.65 4.22 0.47
C ARG A 23 16.07 5.43 -0.33
N THR A 24 17.11 6.14 0.12
CA THR A 24 17.59 7.33 -0.56
C THR A 24 17.99 7.05 -2.01
N PRO A 25 17.61 7.91 -2.97
CA PRO A 25 18.09 7.79 -4.35
C PRO A 25 19.61 7.94 -4.47
N ARG A 26 20.21 8.72 -3.55
CA ARG A 26 21.65 8.92 -3.46
C ARG A 26 22.30 7.80 -2.64
N ILE A 27 23.41 7.30 -3.12
CA ILE A 27 24.28 6.36 -2.40
C ILE A 27 25.12 7.16 -1.40
N ASN A 28 25.22 6.69 -0.16
CA ASN A 28 26.02 7.29 0.88
C ASN A 28 27.51 6.90 0.78
N PRO A 29 28.43 7.55 1.55
CA PRO A 29 29.85 7.25 1.52
C PRO A 29 30.22 5.81 1.88
N GLN A 30 29.33 5.08 2.55
CA GLN A 30 29.51 3.66 2.90
C GLN A 30 28.96 2.71 1.82
N ALA A 31 28.72 3.21 0.60
CA ALA A 31 28.16 2.48 -0.53
C ALA A 31 26.75 1.88 -0.26
N GLY A 32 26.02 2.45 0.69
CA GLY A 32 24.67 2.07 1.07
C GLY A 32 23.62 3.13 0.72
N ARG A 33 22.39 2.87 1.13
CA ARG A 33 21.28 3.82 1.03
C ARG A 33 20.61 3.96 2.38
N ASP A 34 20.37 5.21 2.78
CA ASP A 34 19.74 5.53 4.06
C ASP A 34 18.21 5.38 3.99
N HIS A 35 17.56 5.44 5.14
CA HIS A 35 16.11 5.47 5.24
C HIS A 35 15.55 6.73 4.56
N TRP A 36 14.45 6.58 3.81
CA TRP A 36 13.83 7.66 3.07
C TRP A 36 12.31 7.60 3.18
N GLY A 37 11.74 8.48 4.02
CA GLY A 37 10.29 8.55 4.25
C GLY A 37 9.50 9.23 3.12
N GLU A 38 10.18 9.96 2.23
CA GLU A 38 9.53 10.79 1.21
C GLU A 38 8.99 9.98 0.01
N ALA A 39 9.55 8.81 -0.24
CA ALA A 39 9.12 7.94 -1.33
C ALA A 39 9.42 6.47 -1.01
N GLY A 40 8.51 5.62 -1.36
CA GLY A 40 8.62 4.17 -1.25
C GLY A 40 7.79 3.50 -2.33
N PHE A 41 7.65 2.20 -2.26
CA PHE A 41 6.74 1.45 -3.13
C PHE A 41 6.05 0.35 -2.35
N CYS A 42 4.91 -0.08 -2.88
CA CYS A 42 4.20 -1.26 -2.44
C CYS A 42 3.84 -2.09 -3.67
N LEU A 43 3.89 -3.40 -3.56
CA LEU A 43 3.37 -4.32 -4.55
C LEU A 43 2.10 -4.96 -4.00
N LEU A 44 1.03 -4.88 -4.77
CA LEU A 44 -0.26 -5.50 -4.47
C LEU A 44 -0.61 -6.51 -5.56
N GLY A 45 -1.25 -7.60 -5.18
CA GLY A 45 -1.70 -8.60 -6.15
C GLY A 45 -2.61 -9.65 -5.55
N GLY A 46 -3.32 -10.37 -6.39
CA GLY A 46 -4.32 -11.36 -5.98
C GLY A 46 -5.54 -10.75 -5.31
N GLY A 47 -6.39 -11.57 -4.70
CA GLY A 47 -7.56 -11.13 -3.96
C GLY A 47 -8.63 -10.41 -4.79
N GLY A 48 -8.68 -10.65 -6.10
CA GLY A 48 -9.59 -9.97 -7.02
C GLY A 48 -9.14 -8.57 -7.45
N LEU A 49 -7.93 -8.12 -7.06
CA LEU A 49 -7.38 -6.83 -7.47
C LEU A 49 -7.00 -6.82 -8.96
N ASN A 50 -7.22 -5.69 -9.62
CA ASN A 50 -6.68 -5.42 -10.96
C ASN A 50 -5.16 -5.30 -10.88
N THR A 51 -4.43 -6.19 -11.53
CA THR A 51 -2.97 -6.30 -11.45
C THR A 51 -2.30 -6.00 -12.79
N GLY A 52 -0.96 -5.94 -12.78
CA GLY A 52 -0.19 -5.63 -13.98
C GLY A 52 -0.10 -4.13 -14.28
N LEU A 53 -0.46 -3.29 -13.33
CA LEU A 53 -0.46 -1.83 -13.44
C LEU A 53 0.69 -1.24 -12.61
N ALA A 54 1.19 -0.08 -13.04
CA ALA A 54 2.02 0.78 -12.22
C ALA A 54 1.21 2.05 -11.90
N VAL A 55 0.93 2.28 -10.63
CA VAL A 55 0.16 3.43 -10.16
C VAL A 55 1.11 4.44 -9.53
N GLY A 56 1.06 5.67 -10.02
CA GLY A 56 1.93 6.75 -9.57
C GLY A 56 3.30 6.77 -10.23
N SER A 57 3.97 7.90 -10.10
CA SER A 57 5.35 8.09 -10.54
C SER A 57 6.14 8.94 -9.54
N THR A 58 7.45 8.94 -9.68
CA THR A 58 8.33 9.81 -8.90
C THR A 58 8.90 10.95 -9.75
N THR A 59 9.51 11.92 -9.10
CA THR A 59 10.38 12.89 -9.77
C THR A 59 11.51 12.16 -10.52
N SER A 60 12.14 12.84 -11.47
CA SER A 60 13.23 12.25 -12.30
C SER A 60 14.40 11.70 -11.48
N LYS A 61 14.60 12.20 -10.26
CA LYS A 61 15.63 11.72 -9.34
C LYS A 61 15.14 10.67 -8.34
N GLY A 62 13.86 10.30 -8.39
CA GLY A 62 13.28 9.32 -7.47
C GLY A 62 13.14 9.81 -6.03
N GLU A 63 13.19 11.12 -5.81
CA GLU A 63 13.22 11.68 -4.44
C GLU A 63 11.85 11.76 -3.80
N ARG A 64 10.79 12.01 -4.60
CA ARG A 64 9.42 12.23 -4.11
C ARG A 64 8.39 11.70 -5.10
N PRO A 65 7.19 11.33 -4.65
CA PRO A 65 6.06 11.12 -5.53
C PRO A 65 5.78 12.39 -6.35
N LYS A 66 5.39 12.21 -7.62
CA LYS A 66 5.05 13.30 -8.54
C LYS A 66 3.62 13.18 -9.02
N ASP A 67 3.35 12.15 -9.81
CA ASP A 67 2.02 11.94 -10.38
C ASP A 67 1.30 10.84 -9.60
N ARG A 68 0.01 11.04 -9.34
CA ARG A 68 -0.85 10.08 -8.66
C ARG A 68 -0.20 9.52 -7.37
N PRO A 69 0.15 10.35 -6.39
CA PRO A 69 0.70 9.88 -5.13
C PRO A 69 -0.30 8.97 -4.41
N VAL A 70 0.22 7.89 -3.83
CA VAL A 70 -0.55 6.95 -3.01
C VAL A 70 0.01 7.00 -1.60
N ARG A 71 -0.86 7.13 -0.61
CA ARG A 71 -0.49 7.16 0.80
C ARG A 71 -0.64 5.76 1.43
N PRO A 72 0.03 5.50 2.57
CA PRO A 72 -0.17 4.26 3.31
C PRO A 72 -1.64 3.99 3.67
N GLU A 73 -2.40 5.04 3.98
CA GLU A 73 -3.84 4.94 4.28
C GLU A 73 -4.65 4.46 3.08
N ASP A 74 -4.28 4.87 1.87
CA ASP A 74 -4.95 4.43 0.63
C ASP A 74 -4.65 2.95 0.35
N MET A 75 -3.42 2.51 0.63
CA MET A 75 -3.05 1.09 0.56
C MET A 75 -3.86 0.27 1.57
N LEU A 76 -3.98 0.73 2.83
CA LEU A 76 -4.77 0.04 3.85
C LEU A 76 -6.26 0.02 3.48
N ALA A 77 -6.81 1.13 2.96
CA ALA A 77 -8.18 1.18 2.48
C ALA A 77 -8.42 0.16 1.36
N THR A 78 -7.47 0.00 0.45
CA THR A 78 -7.53 -1.01 -0.62
C THR A 78 -7.57 -2.42 -0.05
N LEU A 79 -6.71 -2.74 0.92
CA LEU A 79 -6.71 -4.05 1.59
C LEU A 79 -8.01 -4.31 2.34
N TYR A 80 -8.54 -3.30 3.04
CA TYR A 80 -9.83 -3.42 3.74
C TYR A 80 -10.99 -3.62 2.76
N HIS A 81 -10.95 -2.94 1.60
CA HIS A 81 -11.92 -3.16 0.54
C HIS A 81 -11.93 -4.62 0.08
N VAL A 82 -10.75 -5.18 -0.24
CA VAL A 82 -10.61 -6.61 -0.64
C VAL A 82 -11.11 -7.56 0.44
N LEU A 83 -10.88 -7.24 1.71
CA LEU A 83 -11.33 -8.04 2.84
C LEU A 83 -12.81 -7.84 3.19
N GLY A 84 -13.52 -6.94 2.51
CA GLY A 84 -14.91 -6.60 2.80
C GLY A 84 -15.11 -5.90 4.15
N ILE A 85 -14.07 -5.22 4.64
CA ILE A 85 -14.10 -4.47 5.89
C ILE A 85 -14.61 -3.05 5.62
N ASP A 86 -15.69 -2.68 6.29
CA ASP A 86 -16.26 -1.34 6.25
C ASP A 86 -15.40 -0.36 7.06
N THR A 87 -14.66 0.49 6.37
CA THR A 87 -13.74 1.46 6.98
C THR A 87 -14.44 2.64 7.66
N THR A 88 -15.76 2.79 7.50
CA THR A 88 -16.55 3.82 8.21
C THR A 88 -16.85 3.44 9.66
N ARG A 89 -16.63 2.18 10.02
CA ARG A 89 -16.87 1.69 11.37
C ARG A 89 -15.88 2.29 12.38
N THR A 90 -16.36 2.41 13.61
CA THR A 90 -15.57 2.84 14.75
C THR A 90 -15.53 1.76 15.83
N PHE A 91 -14.48 1.77 16.61
CA PHE A 91 -14.39 1.03 17.87
C PHE A 91 -14.21 2.02 19.04
N THR A 92 -14.60 1.60 20.22
CA THR A 92 -14.53 2.46 21.41
C THR A 92 -13.32 2.07 22.25
N ASP A 93 -12.49 3.03 22.62
CA ASP A 93 -11.36 2.82 23.52
C ASP A 93 -11.83 2.60 24.97
N ARG A 94 -10.86 2.32 25.86
CA ARG A 94 -11.15 2.13 27.29
C ARG A 94 -11.72 3.36 28.00
N SER A 95 -11.56 4.54 27.40
CA SER A 95 -12.08 5.81 27.90
C SER A 95 -13.46 6.16 27.32
N GLY A 96 -14.05 5.27 26.53
CA GLY A 96 -15.34 5.48 25.90
C GLY A 96 -15.29 6.35 24.63
N ARG A 97 -14.10 6.63 24.08
CA ARG A 97 -13.98 7.46 22.88
C ARG A 97 -14.05 6.61 21.62
N PRO A 98 -14.83 7.03 20.63
CA PRO A 98 -14.88 6.36 19.33
C PRO A 98 -13.61 6.65 18.54
N HIS A 99 -13.03 5.61 17.96
CA HIS A 99 -11.91 5.67 17.04
C HIS A 99 -12.29 5.00 15.71
N PRO A 100 -12.06 5.63 14.57
CA PRO A 100 -12.29 4.98 13.29
C PRO A 100 -11.30 3.82 13.09
N ILE A 101 -11.73 2.79 12.36
CA ILE A 101 -10.86 1.67 11.96
C ILE A 101 -9.69 2.18 11.09
N LEU A 102 -9.96 3.18 10.27
CA LEU A 102 -8.96 3.82 9.42
C LEU A 102 -9.14 5.33 9.46
N ASN A 103 -8.05 6.06 9.69
CA ASN A 103 -8.03 7.51 9.69
C ASN A 103 -7.79 8.07 8.28
N GLY A 104 -8.85 8.11 7.47
CA GLY A 104 -8.76 8.57 6.09
C GLY A 104 -8.22 7.49 5.15
N GLY A 105 -7.91 7.89 3.91
CA GLY A 105 -7.54 6.98 2.83
C GLY A 105 -8.77 6.48 2.06
N GLU A 106 -8.56 6.26 0.78
CA GLU A 106 -9.55 5.70 -0.13
C GLU A 106 -8.92 4.53 -0.90
N PRO A 107 -9.70 3.51 -1.26
CA PRO A 107 -9.20 2.43 -2.10
C PRO A 107 -8.59 2.99 -3.38
N ILE A 108 -7.47 2.41 -3.80
CA ILE A 108 -6.78 2.80 -5.04
C ILE A 108 -7.67 2.36 -6.21
N ALA A 109 -8.38 3.33 -6.81
CA ALA A 109 -9.43 3.09 -7.80
C ALA A 109 -8.97 2.27 -9.01
N GLU A 110 -7.69 2.35 -9.36
CA GLU A 110 -7.10 1.57 -10.45
C GLU A 110 -7.01 0.07 -10.13
N LEU A 111 -7.05 -0.29 -8.85
CA LEU A 111 -6.88 -1.66 -8.38
C LEU A 111 -8.18 -2.38 -8.02
N VAL A 112 -9.27 -1.63 -7.78
CA VAL A 112 -10.57 -2.17 -7.32
C VAL A 112 -11.66 -2.05 -8.33
#